data_b2811e3f1d88c53aec366fa2275e1848
#
_entry.id   b2811e3f1d88c53aec366fa2275e1848
#
_cell.length_a   1.000
_cell.length_b   1.000
_cell.length_c   1.000
_cell.angle_alpha   90.00
_cell.angle_beta   90.00
_cell.angle_gamma   90.00
#
_symmetry.space_group_name_H-M   'P 1'
#
loop_
_entity.id
_entity.type
_entity.pdbx_description
1 polymer ?
#
loop_
_entity_poly.entity_id
_entity_poly.type
_entity_poly.pdbx_seq_one_letter_code
_entity_poly.pdbx_strand_id
1 'polypeptide(L)'
;MIVLPIKSFEAEPWLLQKHYAKRIPMIQYAFGLYEENILVGVITYGLPASNNLCIGVCGQEHSEKVLELNRVCLLDNKKNQASFLVSNSIKLLPKPSIIVSYADTDKGHVGYVYQATNFLYTGLSAKRLDWQIKGYEDKHARHMGKSLAQIKQDYGDDFYYTERSRKHRYIYFHGTKTDKKLLQRKLNYDVLPYPKGQTNQYDAGGKVSTQELLFI
;
A
#
# COMPACT_ATOMS: atom_id res chain seq x y z
N MET A 1 -21.58 0.36 -9.30
CA MET A 1 -20.43 0.54 -8.34
C MET A 1 -20.34 1.99 -7.93
N ILE A 2 -20.18 2.27 -6.63
CA ILE A 2 -19.91 3.58 -6.05
C ILE A 2 -18.79 3.46 -5.03
N VAL A 3 -17.97 4.52 -4.88
CA VAL A 3 -16.90 4.59 -3.86
C VAL A 3 -17.24 5.70 -2.89
N LEU A 4 -17.31 5.36 -1.60
CA LEU A 4 -17.65 6.28 -0.52
C LEU A 4 -16.61 6.24 0.59
N PRO A 5 -16.39 7.37 1.32
CA PRO A 5 -15.61 7.35 2.55
C PRO A 5 -16.24 6.39 3.59
N ILE A 6 -15.40 5.65 4.28
CA ILE A 6 -15.77 4.80 5.41
C ILE A 6 -14.86 5.11 6.60
N LYS A 7 -15.26 4.71 7.79
CA LYS A 7 -14.41 4.82 8.98
C LYS A 7 -13.33 3.73 8.97
N SER A 8 -12.17 3.99 9.55
CA SER A 8 -11.05 3.05 9.55
C SER A 8 -11.41 1.68 10.12
N PHE A 9 -12.22 1.65 11.18
CA PHE A 9 -12.64 0.40 11.81
C PHE A 9 -13.51 -0.50 10.90
N GLU A 10 -14.18 0.06 9.89
CA GLU A 10 -14.96 -0.70 8.91
C GLU A 10 -14.03 -1.42 7.91
N ALA A 11 -12.85 -0.87 7.66
CA ALA A 11 -11.84 -1.50 6.81
C ALA A 11 -11.03 -2.59 7.54
N GLU A 12 -10.86 -2.50 8.87
CA GLU A 12 -9.98 -3.37 9.65
C GLU A 12 -10.25 -4.89 9.48
N PRO A 13 -11.51 -5.37 9.52
CA PRO A 13 -11.79 -6.80 9.29
C PRO A 13 -11.28 -7.29 7.93
N TRP A 14 -11.41 -6.46 6.88
CA TRP A 14 -10.91 -6.76 5.54
C TRP A 14 -9.39 -6.90 5.52
N LEU A 15 -8.70 -5.99 6.22
CA LEU A 15 -7.23 -5.98 6.26
C LEU A 15 -6.67 -7.18 7.02
N LEU A 16 -7.34 -7.60 8.10
CA LEU A 16 -6.90 -8.71 8.92
C LEU A 16 -7.25 -10.08 8.31
N GLN A 17 -8.35 -10.19 7.59
CA GLN A 17 -8.85 -11.47 7.11
C GLN A 17 -8.54 -11.71 5.63
N LYS A 18 -8.71 -10.71 4.77
CA LYS A 18 -8.56 -10.87 3.32
C LYS A 18 -7.22 -10.45 2.76
N HIS A 19 -6.57 -9.42 3.35
CA HIS A 19 -5.29 -8.97 2.83
C HIS A 19 -4.15 -9.91 3.25
N TYR A 20 -3.22 -10.22 2.33
CA TYR A 20 -2.10 -11.13 2.58
C TYR A 20 -1.20 -10.72 3.75
N ALA A 21 -1.08 -9.42 4.04
CA ALA A 21 -0.25 -8.92 5.13
C ALA A 21 -0.88 -9.11 6.52
N LYS A 22 -2.20 -9.38 6.59
CA LYS A 22 -2.97 -9.65 7.84
C LYS A 22 -2.64 -8.71 8.99
N ARG A 23 -2.48 -7.43 8.71
CA ARG A 23 -2.16 -6.40 9.70
C ARG A 23 -2.72 -5.05 9.29
N ILE A 24 -3.07 -4.23 10.27
CA ILE A 24 -3.58 -2.88 10.10
C ILE A 24 -2.39 -1.92 9.93
N PRO A 25 -2.31 -1.16 8.82
CA PRO A 25 -1.36 -0.07 8.66
C PRO A 25 -1.85 1.18 9.40
N MET A 26 -1.06 2.26 9.39
CA MET A 26 -1.58 3.57 9.74
C MET A 26 -2.59 4.00 8.68
N ILE A 27 -3.85 4.19 9.07
CA ILE A 27 -4.94 4.60 8.18
C ILE A 27 -5.28 6.06 8.45
N GLN A 28 -5.20 6.89 7.42
CA GLN A 28 -5.62 8.28 7.44
C GLN A 28 -6.91 8.47 6.63
N TYR A 29 -7.07 7.74 5.55
CA TYR A 29 -8.27 7.72 4.71
C TYR A 29 -8.63 6.27 4.39
N ALA A 30 -9.92 5.96 4.48
CA ALA A 30 -10.47 4.68 4.09
C ALA A 30 -11.70 4.90 3.21
N PHE A 31 -11.83 4.08 2.16
CA PHE A 31 -12.98 4.13 1.26
C PHE A 31 -13.49 2.73 0.99
N GLY A 32 -14.81 2.61 0.90
CA GLY A 32 -15.53 1.39 0.55
C GLY A 32 -16.01 1.42 -0.89
N LEU A 33 -15.90 0.28 -1.56
CA LEU A 33 -16.55 0.02 -2.85
C LEU A 33 -17.88 -0.67 -2.58
N TYR A 34 -18.96 -0.11 -3.10
CA TYR A 34 -20.31 -0.65 -2.97
C TYR A 34 -20.89 -1.07 -4.31
N GLU A 35 -21.48 -2.26 -4.35
CA GLU A 35 -22.33 -2.77 -5.43
C GLU A 35 -23.71 -3.06 -4.83
N GLU A 36 -24.77 -2.51 -5.43
CA GLU A 36 -26.15 -2.73 -4.93
C GLU A 36 -26.29 -2.49 -3.41
N ASN A 37 -25.62 -1.42 -2.91
CA ASN A 37 -25.53 -1.02 -1.51
C ASN A 37 -24.77 -1.99 -0.58
N ILE A 38 -24.13 -3.02 -1.12
CA ILE A 38 -23.31 -3.96 -0.36
C ILE A 38 -21.84 -3.56 -0.47
N LEU A 39 -21.13 -3.52 0.65
CA LEU A 39 -19.69 -3.28 0.69
C LEU A 39 -18.96 -4.50 0.11
N VAL A 40 -18.33 -4.34 -1.06
CA VAL A 40 -17.62 -5.40 -1.79
C VAL A 40 -16.12 -5.19 -1.89
N GLY A 41 -15.60 -4.12 -1.32
CA GLY A 41 -14.16 -3.87 -1.26
C GLY A 41 -13.80 -2.65 -0.45
N VAL A 42 -12.56 -2.61 0.02
CA VAL A 42 -12.00 -1.49 0.78
C VAL A 42 -10.62 -1.09 0.26
N ILE A 43 -10.33 0.19 0.37
CA ILE A 43 -9.01 0.75 0.08
C ILE A 43 -8.62 1.71 1.20
N THR A 44 -7.33 1.69 1.58
CA THR A 44 -6.83 2.56 2.64
C THR A 44 -5.57 3.30 2.23
N TYR A 45 -5.47 4.54 2.72
CA TYR A 45 -4.34 5.43 2.55
C TYR A 45 -3.86 5.91 3.91
N GLY A 46 -2.57 6.14 4.05
CA GLY A 46 -1.99 6.68 5.27
C GLY A 46 -0.60 7.22 5.06
N LEU A 47 0.05 7.64 6.15
CA LEU A 47 1.41 8.11 6.08
C LEU A 47 2.36 6.93 5.76
N PRO A 48 3.33 7.11 4.86
CA PRO A 48 4.38 6.14 4.66
C PRO A 48 5.14 5.86 5.96
N ALA A 49 5.63 4.62 6.10
CA ALA A 49 6.34 4.18 7.31
C ALA A 49 7.67 4.90 7.57
N SER A 50 8.16 5.73 6.64
CA SER A 50 9.44 6.42 6.70
C SER A 50 9.32 7.86 6.19
N ASN A 51 9.70 8.82 7.04
CA ASN A 51 9.79 10.22 6.63
C ASN A 51 10.80 10.42 5.48
N ASN A 52 11.89 9.65 5.44
CA ASN A 52 12.85 9.69 4.35
C ASN A 52 12.23 9.30 3.00
N LEU A 53 11.21 8.43 2.99
CA LEU A 53 10.45 8.15 1.78
C LEU A 53 9.66 9.38 1.33
N CYS A 54 8.97 10.05 2.26
CA CYS A 54 8.19 11.24 1.95
C CYS A 54 9.08 12.33 1.32
N ILE A 55 10.24 12.58 1.93
CA ILE A 55 11.23 13.55 1.43
C ILE A 55 11.81 13.08 0.08
N GLY A 56 12.09 11.79 -0.04
CA GLY A 56 12.74 11.20 -1.22
C GLY A 56 11.91 11.28 -2.49
N VAL A 57 10.60 11.43 -2.42
CA VAL A 57 9.74 11.45 -3.62
C VAL A 57 9.89 12.76 -4.39
N CYS A 58 9.65 13.91 -3.75
CA CYS A 58 9.64 15.22 -4.39
C CYS A 58 10.34 16.32 -3.55
N GLY A 59 11.20 15.94 -2.61
CA GLY A 59 11.89 16.88 -1.70
C GLY A 59 11.10 17.20 -0.43
N GLN A 60 11.79 17.87 0.49
CA GLN A 60 11.26 18.23 1.82
C GLN A 60 9.99 19.08 1.73
N GLU A 61 9.97 20.03 0.81
CA GLU A 61 8.87 21.01 0.62
C GLU A 61 7.53 20.34 0.24
N HIS A 62 7.57 19.09 -0.27
CA HIS A 62 6.38 18.35 -0.68
C HIS A 62 6.13 17.08 0.15
N SER A 63 6.95 16.83 1.17
CA SER A 63 6.93 15.60 1.96
C SER A 63 5.61 15.38 2.70
N GLU A 64 4.96 16.43 3.18
CA GLU A 64 3.65 16.39 3.86
C GLU A 64 2.48 16.00 2.94
N LYS A 65 2.66 16.13 1.60
CA LYS A 65 1.65 15.76 0.60
C LYS A 65 1.69 14.29 0.23
N VAL A 66 2.67 13.53 0.76
CA VAL A 66 2.87 12.13 0.41
C VAL A 66 1.97 11.23 1.24
N LEU A 67 1.16 10.44 0.55
CA LEU A 67 0.32 9.39 1.10
C LEU A 67 0.75 8.04 0.53
N GLU A 68 0.71 7.00 1.31
CA GLU A 68 0.86 5.62 0.84
C GLU A 68 -0.53 5.00 0.63
N LEU A 69 -0.84 4.58 -0.60
CA LEU A 69 -1.91 3.62 -0.84
C LEU A 69 -1.41 2.28 -0.29
N ASN A 70 -1.83 1.94 0.91
CA ASN A 70 -1.22 0.85 1.66
C ASN A 70 -1.98 -0.46 1.58
N ARG A 71 -3.31 -0.44 1.29
CA ARG A 71 -4.12 -1.67 1.16
C ARG A 71 -5.23 -1.51 0.15
N VAL A 72 -5.46 -2.56 -0.62
CA VAL A 72 -6.65 -2.78 -1.46
C VAL A 72 -7.13 -4.19 -1.21
N CYS A 73 -8.39 -4.34 -0.83
CA CYS A 73 -9.04 -5.62 -0.62
C CYS A 73 -10.37 -5.65 -1.35
N LEU A 74 -10.68 -6.74 -2.02
CA LEU A 74 -11.95 -6.97 -2.71
C LEU A 74 -12.56 -8.29 -2.25
N LEU A 75 -13.87 -8.39 -2.31
CA LEU A 75 -14.58 -9.61 -1.95
C LEU A 75 -14.26 -10.73 -2.95
N ASP A 76 -14.49 -10.48 -4.23
CA ASP A 76 -14.44 -11.48 -5.30
C ASP A 76 -13.45 -11.16 -6.42
N ASN A 77 -12.69 -10.06 -6.32
CA ASN A 77 -11.73 -9.64 -7.34
C ASN A 77 -12.30 -9.62 -8.79
N LYS A 78 -13.57 -9.19 -8.96
CA LYS A 78 -14.19 -9.10 -10.28
C LYS A 78 -13.43 -8.14 -11.19
N LYS A 79 -13.51 -8.38 -12.49
CA LYS A 79 -12.84 -7.54 -13.50
C LYS A 79 -13.12 -6.05 -13.28
N ASN A 80 -12.09 -5.22 -13.34
CA ASN A 80 -12.11 -3.77 -13.18
C ASN A 80 -12.48 -3.22 -11.79
N GLN A 81 -12.91 -4.01 -10.82
CA GLN A 81 -13.25 -3.53 -9.49
C GLN A 81 -12.07 -2.82 -8.80
N ALA A 82 -10.87 -3.42 -8.84
CA ALA A 82 -9.68 -2.83 -8.21
C ALA A 82 -9.33 -1.47 -8.83
N SER A 83 -9.27 -1.39 -10.15
CA SER A 83 -8.95 -0.13 -10.85
C SER A 83 -10.03 0.93 -10.68
N PHE A 84 -11.31 0.53 -10.64
CA PHE A 84 -12.41 1.42 -10.34
C PHE A 84 -12.29 1.99 -8.91
N LEU A 85 -12.03 1.13 -7.91
CA LEU A 85 -11.86 1.53 -6.51
C LEU A 85 -10.68 2.49 -6.35
N VAL A 86 -9.50 2.16 -6.92
CA VAL A 86 -8.31 3.03 -6.87
C VAL A 86 -8.59 4.38 -7.54
N SER A 87 -9.11 4.38 -8.77
CA SER A 87 -9.32 5.62 -9.52
C SER A 87 -10.34 6.56 -8.86
N ASN A 88 -11.41 6.02 -8.28
CA ASN A 88 -12.46 6.85 -7.69
C ASN A 88 -12.11 7.27 -6.25
N SER A 89 -11.44 6.44 -5.46
CA SER A 89 -10.97 6.86 -4.13
C SER A 89 -9.92 7.98 -4.20
N ILE A 90 -9.01 7.96 -5.17
CA ILE A 90 -8.05 9.05 -5.38
C ILE A 90 -8.73 10.39 -5.58
N LYS A 91 -9.87 10.43 -6.29
CA LYS A 91 -10.61 11.67 -6.53
C LYS A 91 -11.14 12.32 -5.25
N LEU A 92 -11.34 11.51 -4.21
CA LEU A 92 -11.86 11.92 -2.90
C LEU A 92 -10.75 12.34 -1.91
N LEU A 93 -9.48 12.14 -2.26
CA LEU A 93 -8.35 12.58 -1.44
C LEU A 93 -8.13 14.09 -1.52
N PRO A 94 -7.48 14.71 -0.51
CA PRO A 94 -7.08 16.12 -0.56
C PRO A 94 -6.20 16.42 -1.77
N LYS A 95 -6.28 17.66 -2.26
CA LYS A 95 -5.47 18.17 -3.38
C LYS A 95 -4.57 19.33 -2.90
N PRO A 96 -3.32 19.40 -3.34
CA PRO A 96 -2.58 18.36 -4.07
C PRO A 96 -2.12 17.22 -3.16
N SER A 97 -2.03 15.99 -3.70
CA SER A 97 -1.44 14.83 -3.01
C SER A 97 -0.51 14.05 -3.92
N ILE A 98 0.49 13.41 -3.33
CA ILE A 98 1.42 12.49 -3.97
C ILE A 98 1.12 11.10 -3.41
N ILE A 99 0.62 10.18 -4.22
CA ILE A 99 0.27 8.84 -3.78
C ILE A 99 1.40 7.89 -4.19
N VAL A 100 2.00 7.23 -3.20
CA VAL A 100 3.00 6.17 -3.42
C VAL A 100 2.34 4.83 -3.14
N SER A 101 2.62 3.83 -3.96
CA SER A 101 2.19 2.47 -3.70
C SER A 101 3.25 1.45 -4.12
N TYR A 102 3.12 0.25 -3.59
CA TYR A 102 4.10 -0.81 -3.79
C TYR A 102 3.43 -2.12 -4.18
N ALA A 103 4.03 -2.79 -5.17
CA ALA A 103 3.71 -4.17 -5.50
C ALA A 103 4.88 -5.08 -5.12
N ASP A 104 4.62 -6.12 -4.33
CA ASP A 104 5.64 -6.99 -3.76
C ASP A 104 6.08 -8.06 -4.77
N THR A 105 7.39 -8.08 -5.08
CA THR A 105 7.95 -9.06 -6.01
C THR A 105 7.88 -10.49 -5.48
N ASP A 106 7.94 -10.66 -4.16
CA ASP A 106 7.87 -11.97 -3.48
C ASP A 106 6.49 -12.64 -3.66
N LYS A 107 5.46 -11.83 -3.92
CA LYS A 107 4.10 -12.29 -4.23
C LYS A 107 3.83 -12.35 -5.73
N GLY A 108 4.87 -12.17 -6.55
CA GLY A 108 4.73 -12.12 -8.00
C GLY A 108 3.91 -10.93 -8.51
N HIS A 109 3.73 -9.91 -7.69
CA HIS A 109 2.92 -8.75 -8.06
C HIS A 109 3.75 -7.74 -8.84
N VAL A 110 3.32 -7.43 -10.05
CA VAL A 110 3.90 -6.38 -10.89
C VAL A 110 3.12 -5.07 -10.85
N GLY A 111 2.03 -5.00 -10.06
CA GLY A 111 1.26 -3.77 -9.86
C GLY A 111 0.32 -3.41 -11.01
N TYR A 112 -0.33 -4.37 -11.65
CA TYR A 112 -1.28 -4.13 -12.75
C TYR A 112 -2.36 -3.10 -12.42
N VAL A 113 -2.88 -3.09 -11.19
CA VAL A 113 -3.88 -2.11 -10.78
C VAL A 113 -3.34 -0.68 -10.88
N TYR A 114 -2.08 -0.47 -10.53
CA TYR A 114 -1.42 0.84 -10.61
C TYR A 114 -1.14 1.24 -12.05
N GLN A 115 -0.73 0.28 -12.90
CA GLN A 115 -0.57 0.50 -14.33
C GLN A 115 -1.91 0.87 -14.99
N ALA A 116 -2.98 0.13 -14.68
CA ALA A 116 -4.34 0.40 -15.17
C ALA A 116 -4.93 1.73 -14.70
N THR A 117 -4.37 2.32 -13.65
CA THR A 117 -4.80 3.61 -13.09
C THR A 117 -3.79 4.74 -13.32
N ASN A 118 -2.86 4.55 -14.27
CA ASN A 118 -1.90 5.54 -14.74
C ASN A 118 -0.93 6.05 -13.67
N PHE A 119 -0.55 5.21 -12.70
CA PHE A 119 0.59 5.52 -11.84
C PHE A 119 1.88 5.47 -12.64
N LEU A 120 2.80 6.35 -12.34
CA LEU A 120 4.16 6.32 -12.87
C LEU A 120 4.94 5.20 -12.19
N TYR A 121 5.56 4.34 -12.97
CA TYR A 121 6.47 3.33 -12.43
C TYR A 121 7.86 3.92 -12.24
N THR A 122 8.43 3.77 -11.06
CA THR A 122 9.73 4.39 -10.69
C THR A 122 10.75 3.35 -10.20
N GLY A 123 10.62 2.12 -10.71
CA GLY A 123 11.58 1.06 -10.46
C GLY A 123 11.34 0.28 -9.17
N LEU A 124 12.31 -0.54 -8.85
CA LEU A 124 12.29 -1.36 -7.63
C LEU A 124 12.84 -0.58 -6.43
N SER A 125 12.29 -0.83 -5.25
CA SER A 125 12.84 -0.32 -4.00
C SER A 125 14.30 -0.78 -3.81
N ALA A 126 15.07 -0.05 -3.02
CA ALA A 126 16.45 -0.43 -2.71
C ALA A 126 16.53 -1.83 -2.08
N LYS A 127 17.59 -2.56 -2.35
CA LYS A 127 17.91 -3.79 -1.64
C LYS A 127 18.10 -3.47 -0.16
N ARG A 128 17.49 -4.27 0.70
CA ARG A 128 17.65 -4.15 2.16
C ARG A 128 17.75 -5.54 2.76
N LEU A 129 18.43 -5.60 3.89
CA LEU A 129 18.47 -6.78 4.74
C LEU A 129 17.52 -6.53 5.92
N ASP A 130 16.70 -7.52 6.21
CA ASP A 130 15.99 -7.65 7.48
C ASP A 130 16.74 -8.67 8.33
N TRP A 131 16.71 -8.51 9.64
CA TRP A 131 17.23 -9.51 10.53
C TRP A 131 16.12 -10.40 11.07
N GLN A 132 16.45 -11.62 11.34
CA GLN A 132 15.56 -12.62 11.88
C GLN A 132 16.24 -13.43 12.97
N ILE A 133 15.45 -14.13 13.74
CA ILE A 133 15.91 -15.04 14.78
C ILE A 133 15.27 -16.39 14.47
N LYS A 134 16.08 -17.44 14.46
CA LYS A 134 15.64 -18.81 14.23
C LYS A 134 14.56 -19.21 15.24
N GLY A 135 13.43 -19.72 14.74
CA GLY A 135 12.26 -20.05 15.54
C GLY A 135 11.33 -18.88 15.89
N TYR A 136 11.64 -17.66 15.40
CA TYR A 136 10.82 -16.45 15.59
C TYR A 136 10.59 -15.70 14.27
N GLU A 137 10.63 -16.39 13.14
CA GLU A 137 10.53 -15.81 11.79
C GLU A 137 9.17 -15.12 11.52
N ASP A 138 8.13 -15.51 12.25
CA ASP A 138 6.79 -14.92 12.22
C ASP A 138 6.71 -13.56 12.93
N LYS A 139 7.68 -13.26 13.81
CA LYS A 139 7.70 -12.02 14.59
C LYS A 139 8.48 -10.92 13.86
N HIS A 140 7.84 -9.78 13.68
CA HIS A 140 8.53 -8.63 13.11
C HIS A 140 9.52 -8.05 14.14
N ALA A 141 10.72 -7.73 13.68
CA ALA A 141 11.81 -7.13 14.46
C ALA A 141 11.39 -6.00 15.42
N ARG A 142 10.48 -5.13 14.99
CA ARG A 142 9.97 -4.01 15.79
C ARG A 142 9.17 -4.43 17.04
N HIS A 143 8.69 -5.66 17.09
CA HIS A 143 7.91 -6.15 18.23
C HIS A 143 8.77 -6.78 19.34
N MET A 144 10.08 -6.87 19.13
CA MET A 144 10.99 -7.46 20.11
C MET A 144 11.30 -6.53 21.28
N GLY A 145 11.01 -5.23 21.18
CA GLY A 145 11.21 -4.27 22.28
C GLY A 145 12.66 -4.08 22.75
N LYS A 146 13.63 -4.65 22.02
CA LYS A 146 15.07 -4.63 22.34
C LYS A 146 15.86 -3.96 21.24
N SER A 147 17.03 -3.42 21.59
CA SER A 147 17.98 -2.90 20.59
C SER A 147 18.59 -4.07 19.80
N LEU A 148 19.06 -3.77 18.57
CA LEU A 148 19.72 -4.76 17.72
C LEU A 148 20.96 -5.39 18.41
N ALA A 149 21.70 -4.59 19.19
CA ALA A 149 22.86 -5.09 19.94
C ALA A 149 22.46 -6.11 21.01
N GLN A 150 21.41 -5.82 21.77
CA GLN A 150 20.86 -6.76 22.77
C GLN A 150 20.34 -8.05 22.13
N ILE A 151 19.65 -7.95 21.00
CA ILE A 151 19.15 -9.13 20.28
C ILE A 151 20.30 -10.01 19.79
N LYS A 152 21.36 -9.43 19.22
CA LYS A 152 22.54 -10.18 18.82
C LYS A 152 23.23 -10.88 20.00
N GLN A 153 23.28 -10.21 21.14
CA GLN A 153 23.86 -10.78 22.35
C GLN A 153 22.99 -11.92 22.90
N ASP A 154 21.66 -11.76 22.92
CA ASP A 154 20.73 -12.72 23.51
C ASP A 154 20.57 -14.00 22.68
N TYR A 155 20.65 -13.86 21.33
CA TYR A 155 20.35 -14.96 20.40
C TYR A 155 21.57 -15.50 19.63
N GLY A 156 22.73 -14.85 19.72
CA GLY A 156 23.99 -15.37 19.18
C GLY A 156 23.87 -15.91 17.77
N ASP A 157 24.13 -17.20 17.58
CA ASP A 157 24.13 -17.89 16.29
C ASP A 157 22.71 -18.08 15.69
N ASP A 158 21.66 -17.91 16.48
CA ASP A 158 20.28 -17.95 15.98
C ASP A 158 19.87 -16.63 15.32
N PHE A 159 20.68 -15.58 15.44
CA PHE A 159 20.49 -14.32 14.76
C PHE A 159 21.09 -14.38 13.35
N TYR A 160 20.28 -14.03 12.32
CA TYR A 160 20.78 -13.98 10.95
C TYR A 160 20.13 -12.87 10.15
N TYR A 161 20.75 -12.52 9.01
CA TYR A 161 20.19 -11.58 8.04
C TYR A 161 19.57 -12.31 6.86
N THR A 162 18.43 -11.83 6.40
CA THR A 162 17.77 -12.27 5.17
C THR A 162 17.56 -11.11 4.23
N GLU A 163 17.61 -11.37 2.93
CA GLU A 163 17.26 -10.36 1.94
C GLU A 163 15.76 -10.05 2.01
N ARG A 164 15.43 -8.79 2.13
CA ARG A 164 14.05 -8.33 2.04
C ARG A 164 13.61 -8.27 0.58
N SER A 165 12.41 -8.77 0.28
CA SER A 165 11.84 -8.65 -1.05
C SER A 165 11.80 -7.19 -1.49
N ARG A 166 12.26 -6.94 -2.71
CA ARG A 166 12.13 -5.62 -3.33
C ARG A 166 10.68 -5.40 -3.75
N LYS A 167 10.30 -4.14 -3.90
CA LYS A 167 8.92 -3.80 -4.29
C LYS A 167 8.95 -2.87 -5.49
N HIS A 168 8.11 -3.14 -6.46
CA HIS A 168 7.84 -2.20 -7.55
C HIS A 168 7.19 -0.96 -6.97
N ARG A 169 7.80 0.22 -7.17
CA ARG A 169 7.30 1.49 -6.67
C ARG A 169 6.52 2.23 -7.74
N TYR A 170 5.33 2.68 -7.37
CA TYR A 170 4.40 3.41 -8.20
C TYR A 170 4.06 4.75 -7.56
N ILE A 171 3.97 5.81 -8.37
CA ILE A 171 3.68 7.16 -7.90
C ILE A 171 2.57 7.76 -8.75
N TYR A 172 1.59 8.39 -8.10
CA TYR A 172 0.53 9.11 -8.74
C TYR A 172 0.42 10.53 -8.17
N PHE A 173 0.33 11.53 -9.04
CA PHE A 173 0.11 12.90 -8.65
C PHE A 173 -1.37 13.27 -8.76
N HIS A 174 -1.99 13.60 -7.63
CA HIS A 174 -3.38 14.04 -7.56
C HIS A 174 -3.44 15.55 -7.36
N GLY A 175 -4.24 16.24 -8.18
CA GLY A 175 -4.37 17.69 -8.16
C GLY A 175 -4.80 18.26 -9.50
N THR A 176 -4.72 19.57 -9.64
CA THR A 176 -4.93 20.28 -10.91
C THR A 176 -3.86 19.92 -11.95
N LYS A 177 -4.04 20.30 -13.20
CA LYS A 177 -3.02 20.13 -14.24
C LYS A 177 -1.71 20.80 -13.87
N THR A 178 -1.79 21.98 -13.23
CA THR A 178 -0.62 22.75 -12.77
C THR A 178 0.11 22.02 -11.64
N ASP A 179 -0.64 21.52 -10.64
CA ASP A 179 -0.06 20.75 -9.52
C ASP A 179 0.69 19.51 -10.03
N LYS A 180 0.03 18.75 -10.89
CA LYS A 180 0.63 17.53 -11.47
C LYS A 180 1.92 17.83 -12.23
N LYS A 181 1.94 18.88 -13.05
CA LYS A 181 3.12 19.29 -13.81
C LYS A 181 4.26 19.75 -12.89
N LEU A 182 3.94 20.50 -11.83
CA LEU A 182 4.92 20.92 -10.83
C LEU A 182 5.52 19.72 -10.11
N LEU A 183 4.69 18.87 -9.54
CA LEU A 183 5.14 17.71 -8.77
C LEU A 183 5.90 16.71 -9.62
N GLN A 184 5.53 16.52 -10.89
CA GLN A 184 6.26 15.65 -11.81
C GLN A 184 7.66 16.18 -12.12
N ARG A 185 7.85 17.50 -12.21
CA ARG A 185 9.18 18.11 -12.39
C ARG A 185 10.07 17.98 -11.14
N LYS A 186 9.46 17.86 -9.97
CA LYS A 186 10.14 17.70 -8.67
C LYS A 186 10.35 16.23 -8.29
N LEU A 187 9.90 15.30 -9.12
CA LEU A 187 10.08 13.87 -8.87
C LEU A 187 11.58 13.51 -8.91
N ASN A 188 12.07 12.93 -7.81
CA ASN A 188 13.47 12.53 -7.65
C ASN A 188 13.78 11.11 -8.19
N TYR A 189 12.81 10.48 -8.85
CA TYR A 189 12.97 9.15 -9.40
C TYR A 189 12.75 9.15 -10.90
N ASP A 190 13.53 8.36 -11.62
CA ASP A 190 13.31 8.11 -13.04
C ASP A 190 11.97 7.40 -13.27
N VAL A 191 11.25 7.85 -14.29
CA VAL A 191 10.05 7.16 -14.76
C VAL A 191 10.48 6.09 -15.75
N LEU A 192 10.14 4.86 -15.47
CA LEU A 192 10.54 3.69 -16.24
C LEU A 192 9.34 3.05 -16.94
N PRO A 193 9.58 2.26 -17.99
CA PRO A 193 8.53 1.42 -18.58
C PRO A 193 7.94 0.46 -17.55
N TYR A 194 6.65 0.18 -17.67
CA TYR A 194 5.98 -0.75 -16.76
C TYR A 194 6.59 -2.15 -16.82
N PRO A 195 6.78 -2.80 -15.67
CA PRO A 195 7.22 -4.18 -15.64
C PRO A 195 6.15 -5.07 -16.26
N LYS A 196 6.58 -6.06 -17.02
CA LYS A 196 5.73 -7.12 -17.57
C LYS A 196 5.70 -8.30 -16.61
N GLY A 197 4.58 -8.99 -16.52
CA GLY A 197 4.42 -10.17 -15.67
C GLY A 197 3.02 -10.75 -15.80
N GLN A 198 2.70 -11.74 -14.98
CA GLN A 198 1.35 -12.31 -14.91
C GLN A 198 0.51 -11.55 -13.88
N THR A 199 -0.81 -11.56 -14.06
CA THR A 199 -1.75 -11.02 -13.07
C THR A 199 -2.00 -12.09 -12.02
N ASN A 200 -1.45 -11.90 -10.83
CA ASN A 200 -1.75 -12.74 -9.69
C ASN A 200 -2.81 -12.06 -8.82
N GLN A 201 -3.92 -12.75 -8.61
CA GLN A 201 -4.92 -12.37 -7.63
C GLN A 201 -4.59 -13.09 -6.32
N TYR A 202 -4.60 -12.35 -5.22
CA TYR A 202 -4.39 -12.92 -3.91
C TYR A 202 -5.69 -12.80 -3.10
N ASP A 203 -6.16 -13.93 -2.58
CA ASP A 203 -7.20 -13.99 -1.57
C ASP A 203 -6.67 -14.81 -0.39
N ALA A 204 -6.67 -14.22 0.80
CA ALA A 204 -6.28 -14.90 2.03
C ALA A 204 -7.33 -15.93 2.51
N GLY A 205 -8.45 -16.07 1.79
CA GLY A 205 -9.53 -17.01 2.12
C GLY A 205 -10.36 -16.64 3.35
N GLY A 206 -10.07 -15.52 3.99
CA GLY A 206 -10.82 -15.06 5.16
C GLY A 206 -12.23 -14.58 4.78
N LYS A 207 -13.21 -14.93 5.62
CA LYS A 207 -14.58 -14.43 5.47
C LYS A 207 -14.69 -13.05 6.12
N VAL A 208 -15.28 -12.09 5.42
CA VAL A 208 -15.69 -10.80 5.97
C VAL A 208 -17.20 -10.69 5.90
N SER A 209 -17.83 -10.15 6.95
CA SER A 209 -19.24 -9.79 6.89
C SER A 209 -19.41 -8.59 5.98
N THR A 210 -20.31 -8.69 5.02
CA THR A 210 -20.71 -7.56 4.16
C THR A 210 -21.65 -6.66 4.94
N GLN A 211 -21.43 -5.35 4.86
CA GLN A 211 -22.30 -4.34 5.46
C GLN A 211 -23.14 -3.69 4.37
N GLU A 212 -24.43 -3.57 4.58
CA GLU A 212 -25.32 -2.80 3.71
C GLU A 212 -25.24 -1.31 4.04
N LEU A 213 -25.27 -0.48 3.00
CA LEU A 213 -25.48 0.96 3.14
C LEU A 213 -26.92 1.18 3.63
N LEU A 214 -27.05 1.58 4.87
CA LEU A 214 -28.31 2.11 5.37
C LEU A 214 -28.41 3.56 4.85
N PHE A 215 -29.33 3.80 3.92
CA PHE A 215 -29.71 5.17 3.57
C PHE A 215 -30.48 5.75 4.77
N ILE A 216 -29.84 6.67 5.48
CA ILE A 216 -30.51 7.53 6.45
C ILE A 216 -30.94 8.81 5.75
#